data_0743e86b825701600fdcb66caff8fc35
#
_entry.id   0743e86b825701600fdcb66caff8fc35
#
_cell.length_a   1.000
_cell.length_b   1.000
_cell.length_c   1.000
_cell.angle_alpha   90.00
_cell.angle_beta   90.00
_cell.angle_gamma   90.00
#
_symmetry.space_group_name_H-M   'P 1'
#
loop_
_entity.id
_entity.type
_entity.pdbx_description
1 polymer ?
#
loop_
_entity_poly.entity_id
_entity_poly.type
_entity_poly.pdbx_seq_one_letter_code
_entity_poly.pdbx_strand_id
1 'polypeptide(L)'
;VNRRDEIRSISCLILCLLSLFSPLGCGFVRAEEPAPSAVKVLVAYHSLSGNTERMAEAVVEGAKSVSGTDVVMKRVTHVTADDLFSSDALVVGSPVYWSNMSGEVKTFFDNWQFKFGVFPDFRMKNKIGAAFATGGQISSGKEVTMLTILAAMLGNQMIIVSAGGAFGASATTEGESHGIDKKELADAQALGRRVAEVAGMLKRRPSE
;
A
#
# COMPACT_ATOMS: atom_id res chain seq x y z
N VAL A 1 61.36 60.25 -9.01
CA VAL A 1 60.61 59.36 -8.16
C VAL A 1 59.70 58.55 -9.08
N ASN A 2 59.89 57.24 -9.06
CA ASN A 2 59.43 56.32 -10.13
C ASN A 2 58.05 55.82 -9.83
N ARG A 3 57.10 56.10 -10.73
CA ARG A 3 55.64 55.70 -10.65
C ARG A 3 55.43 54.21 -10.47
N ARG A 4 56.43 53.36 -10.57
CA ARG A 4 56.34 51.90 -10.40
C ARG A 4 56.42 51.47 -8.94
N ASP A 5 56.89 52.25 -8.03
CA ASP A 5 57.07 51.90 -6.62
C ASP A 5 55.78 52.17 -5.80
N GLU A 6 54.97 53.17 -6.21
CA GLU A 6 53.69 53.44 -5.58
C GLU A 6 52.61 52.35 -5.89
N ILE A 7 52.67 51.77 -7.09
CA ILE A 7 51.71 50.70 -7.46
C ILE A 7 51.98 49.39 -6.68
N ARG A 8 53.27 49.15 -6.32
CA ARG A 8 53.61 47.95 -5.53
C ARG A 8 53.19 48.05 -4.07
N SER A 9 53.17 49.25 -3.51
CA SER A 9 52.81 49.49 -2.11
C SER A 9 51.26 49.36 -1.90
N ILE A 10 50.46 49.76 -2.88
CA ILE A 10 49.01 49.69 -2.82
C ILE A 10 48.52 48.26 -3.05
N SER A 11 49.24 47.49 -3.89
CA SER A 11 48.88 46.08 -4.12
C SER A 11 49.11 45.18 -2.89
N CYS A 12 50.11 45.50 -2.07
CA CYS A 12 50.42 44.71 -0.87
C CYS A 12 49.45 44.98 0.28
N LEU A 13 48.86 46.20 0.37
CA LEU A 13 47.90 46.56 1.38
C LEU A 13 46.50 45.96 1.09
N ILE A 14 46.15 45.78 -0.17
CA ILE A 14 44.85 45.20 -0.56
C ILE A 14 44.84 43.67 -0.38
N LEU A 15 46.02 43.00 -0.50
CA LEU A 15 46.10 41.56 -0.28
C LEU A 15 46.05 41.16 1.22
N CYS A 16 46.42 42.04 2.13
CA CYS A 16 46.36 41.76 3.59
C CYS A 16 44.96 41.98 4.21
N LEU A 17 44.09 42.73 3.55
CA LEU A 17 42.72 42.97 4.06
C LEU A 17 41.70 41.94 3.63
N LEU A 18 42.05 41.03 2.69
CA LEU A 18 41.15 39.94 2.22
C LEU A 18 41.30 38.64 3.00
N SER A 19 42.20 38.54 3.96
CA SER A 19 42.45 37.32 4.76
C SER A 19 41.71 37.28 6.10
N LEU A 20 40.88 38.27 6.44
CA LEU A 20 40.15 38.34 7.71
C LEU A 20 38.63 38.08 7.57
N PHE A 21 38.13 37.80 6.37
CA PHE A 21 36.80 37.31 6.20
C PHE A 21 36.84 35.77 6.08
N SER A 22 37.04 35.08 7.19
CA SER A 22 36.58 33.69 7.31
C SER A 22 35.06 33.72 7.13
N PRO A 23 34.50 33.05 6.12
CA PRO A 23 33.05 32.83 6.12
C PRO A 23 32.79 31.99 7.38
N LEU A 24 32.12 32.59 8.38
CA LEU A 24 31.41 31.81 9.39
C LEU A 24 30.60 30.79 8.60
N GLY A 25 31.02 29.53 8.66
CA GLY A 25 30.28 28.42 8.09
C GLY A 25 28.91 28.42 8.72
N CYS A 26 27.96 29.07 8.05
CA CYS A 26 26.57 28.86 8.30
C CYS A 26 26.32 27.41 7.91
N GLY A 27 26.55 26.49 8.86
CA GLY A 27 26.15 25.10 8.75
C GLY A 27 24.64 25.13 8.57
N PHE A 28 24.20 25.03 7.33
CA PHE A 28 22.81 24.65 7.07
C PHE A 28 22.60 23.31 7.77
N VAL A 29 22.09 23.35 8.99
CA VAL A 29 21.47 22.20 9.62
C VAL A 29 20.30 21.86 8.71
N ARG A 30 20.55 20.94 7.79
CA ARG A 30 19.47 20.32 7.00
C ARG A 30 18.57 19.67 8.05
N ALA A 31 17.40 20.26 8.27
CA ALA A 31 16.39 19.63 9.09
C ALA A 31 16.20 18.22 8.53
N GLU A 32 16.49 17.21 9.34
CA GLU A 32 16.28 15.81 8.99
C GLU A 32 14.78 15.64 8.78
N GLU A 33 14.36 15.44 7.53
CA GLU A 33 12.96 15.18 7.25
C GLU A 33 12.54 13.98 8.10
N PRO A 34 11.43 14.07 8.84
CA PRO A 34 10.98 12.95 9.65
C PRO A 34 10.85 11.71 8.77
N ALA A 35 11.40 10.59 9.22
CA ALA A 35 11.34 9.33 8.50
C ALA A 35 9.89 9.06 8.08
N PRO A 36 9.64 8.70 6.81
CA PRO A 36 8.28 8.50 6.33
C PRO A 36 7.59 7.45 7.20
N SER A 37 6.40 7.77 7.69
CA SER A 37 5.62 6.85 8.51
C SER A 37 5.34 5.55 7.74
N ALA A 38 5.41 4.39 8.43
CA ALA A 38 5.19 3.09 7.82
C ALA A 38 3.87 3.03 7.03
N VAL A 39 3.88 2.36 5.88
CA VAL A 39 2.67 2.05 5.10
C VAL A 39 1.88 0.99 5.85
N LYS A 40 0.60 1.23 6.10
CA LYS A 40 -0.27 0.28 6.80
C LYS A 40 -1.18 -0.43 5.81
N VAL A 41 -1.03 -1.75 5.69
CA VAL A 41 -1.84 -2.61 4.84
C VAL A 41 -2.74 -3.48 5.70
N LEU A 42 -4.06 -3.41 5.48
CA LEU A 42 -5.04 -4.32 6.05
C LEU A 42 -5.37 -5.42 5.04
N VAL A 43 -5.18 -6.68 5.42
CA VAL A 43 -5.64 -7.85 4.66
C VAL A 43 -6.84 -8.44 5.37
N ALA A 44 -8.03 -8.26 4.80
CA ALA A 44 -9.29 -8.74 5.34
C ALA A 44 -9.81 -9.92 4.53
N TYR A 45 -10.23 -11.02 5.17
CA TYR A 45 -10.63 -12.21 4.44
C TYR A 45 -11.76 -12.99 5.15
N HIS A 46 -12.48 -13.80 4.38
CA HIS A 46 -13.32 -14.89 4.88
C HIS A 46 -12.72 -16.23 4.43
N SER A 47 -12.74 -17.23 5.31
CA SER A 47 -12.29 -18.58 5.00
C SER A 47 -12.94 -19.60 5.95
N LEU A 48 -13.60 -20.63 5.39
CA LEU A 48 -14.08 -21.77 6.15
C LEU A 48 -13.11 -22.96 6.09
N SER A 49 -12.58 -23.28 4.90
CA SER A 49 -11.72 -24.44 4.67
C SER A 49 -10.22 -24.16 4.81
N GLY A 50 -9.82 -22.89 5.09
CA GLY A 50 -8.42 -22.49 5.18
C GLY A 50 -7.81 -22.02 3.85
N ASN A 51 -8.40 -22.30 2.69
CA ASN A 51 -7.80 -21.96 1.41
C ASN A 51 -7.66 -20.44 1.20
N THR A 52 -8.72 -19.66 1.44
CA THR A 52 -8.65 -18.20 1.32
C THR A 52 -7.69 -17.59 2.36
N GLU A 53 -7.60 -18.18 3.56
CA GLU A 53 -6.66 -17.80 4.60
C GLU A 53 -5.21 -17.99 4.14
N ARG A 54 -4.88 -19.14 3.53
CA ARG A 54 -3.56 -19.40 2.98
C ARG A 54 -3.17 -18.41 1.86
N MET A 55 -4.12 -18.01 1.01
CA MET A 55 -3.90 -16.93 0.04
C MET A 55 -3.68 -15.59 0.73
N ALA A 56 -4.43 -15.29 1.81
CA ALA A 56 -4.24 -14.07 2.61
C ALA A 56 -2.84 -14.02 3.23
N GLU A 57 -2.33 -15.13 3.76
CA GLU A 57 -0.96 -15.25 4.28
C GLU A 57 0.08 -14.92 3.21
N ALA A 58 -0.08 -15.43 1.99
CA ALA A 58 0.81 -15.12 0.88
C ALA A 58 0.75 -13.62 0.48
N VAL A 59 -0.44 -13.00 0.50
CA VAL A 59 -0.58 -11.54 0.30
C VAL A 59 0.19 -10.77 1.39
N VAL A 60 0.08 -11.20 2.65
CA VAL A 60 0.81 -10.61 3.79
C VAL A 60 2.32 -10.70 3.59
N GLU A 61 2.83 -11.89 3.20
CA GLU A 61 4.25 -12.08 2.90
C GLU A 61 4.74 -11.14 1.81
N GLY A 62 3.96 -11.01 0.72
CA GLY A 62 4.25 -10.09 -0.36
C GLY A 62 4.30 -8.63 0.09
N ALA A 63 3.32 -8.18 0.87
CA ALA A 63 3.29 -6.81 1.39
C ALA A 63 4.45 -6.52 2.36
N LYS A 64 4.76 -7.46 3.26
CA LYS A 64 5.90 -7.35 4.19
C LYS A 64 7.26 -7.33 3.50
N SER A 65 7.38 -7.83 2.27
CA SER A 65 8.63 -7.76 1.51
C SER A 65 9.02 -6.34 1.10
N VAL A 66 8.08 -5.38 1.20
CA VAL A 66 8.32 -3.96 0.94
C VAL A 66 8.73 -3.28 2.25
N SER A 67 9.95 -2.72 2.28
CA SER A 67 10.48 -2.05 3.47
C SER A 67 9.57 -0.91 3.94
N GLY A 68 9.40 -0.76 5.24
CA GLY A 68 8.56 0.27 5.83
C GLY A 68 7.05 -0.01 5.72
N THR A 69 6.66 -1.29 5.60
CA THR A 69 5.26 -1.71 5.53
C THR A 69 4.87 -2.50 6.78
N ASP A 70 3.82 -2.04 7.45
CA ASP A 70 3.13 -2.75 8.53
C ASP A 70 1.89 -3.44 7.97
N VAL A 71 1.71 -4.72 8.29
CA VAL A 71 0.59 -5.51 7.76
C VAL A 71 -0.22 -6.12 8.89
N VAL A 72 -1.52 -5.87 8.86
CA VAL A 72 -2.51 -6.49 9.74
C VAL A 72 -3.38 -7.44 8.92
N MET A 73 -3.53 -8.69 9.35
CA MET A 73 -4.40 -9.68 8.74
C MET A 73 -5.55 -10.02 9.70
N LYS A 74 -6.79 -9.92 9.23
CA LYS A 74 -7.99 -10.21 10.03
C LYS A 74 -9.07 -10.89 9.20
N ARG A 75 -9.86 -11.76 9.84
CA ARG A 75 -11.14 -12.18 9.28
C ARG A 75 -12.07 -10.96 9.19
N VAL A 76 -12.86 -10.85 8.11
CA VAL A 76 -13.77 -9.70 7.90
C VAL A 76 -14.72 -9.45 9.07
N THR A 77 -15.08 -10.50 9.81
CA THR A 77 -15.94 -10.43 11.00
C THR A 77 -15.25 -9.77 12.21
N HIS A 78 -13.93 -9.67 12.21
CA HIS A 78 -13.12 -9.09 13.29
C HIS A 78 -12.50 -7.73 12.93
N VAL A 79 -12.74 -7.24 11.71
CA VAL A 79 -12.28 -5.92 11.30
C VAL A 79 -13.10 -4.84 12.02
N THR A 80 -12.40 -3.85 12.52
CA THR A 80 -13.00 -2.68 13.19
C THR A 80 -12.94 -1.44 12.30
N ALA A 81 -13.67 -0.40 12.67
CA ALA A 81 -13.58 0.90 12.01
C ALA A 81 -12.15 1.48 12.07
N ASP A 82 -11.48 1.33 13.21
CA ASP A 82 -10.10 1.79 13.38
C ASP A 82 -9.10 1.07 12.48
N ASP A 83 -9.28 -0.24 12.26
CA ASP A 83 -8.46 -0.98 11.30
C ASP A 83 -8.59 -0.39 9.89
N LEU A 84 -9.82 -0.07 9.45
CA LEU A 84 -10.09 0.53 8.15
C LEU A 84 -9.49 1.93 8.04
N PHE A 85 -9.74 2.78 9.05
CA PHE A 85 -9.36 4.19 8.97
C PHE A 85 -7.87 4.42 9.14
N SER A 86 -7.19 3.59 9.94
CA SER A 86 -5.74 3.68 10.13
C SER A 86 -4.94 3.07 8.98
N SER A 87 -5.55 2.26 8.10
CA SER A 87 -4.85 1.65 6.96
C SER A 87 -4.66 2.63 5.80
N ASP A 88 -3.57 2.50 5.05
CA ASP A 88 -3.31 3.17 3.77
C ASP A 88 -3.83 2.33 2.59
N ALA A 89 -3.93 1.02 2.79
CA ALA A 89 -4.39 0.06 1.80
C ALA A 89 -5.23 -1.06 2.41
N LEU A 90 -6.18 -1.58 1.65
CA LEU A 90 -7.05 -2.71 2.00
C LEU A 90 -7.02 -3.75 0.89
N VAL A 91 -6.71 -4.99 1.25
CA VAL A 91 -6.86 -6.15 0.38
C VAL A 91 -7.96 -7.03 0.93
N VAL A 92 -8.95 -7.39 0.11
CA VAL A 92 -10.06 -8.24 0.54
C VAL A 92 -10.06 -9.57 -0.19
N GLY A 93 -10.11 -10.66 0.57
CA GLY A 93 -10.17 -12.03 0.09
C GLY A 93 -11.49 -12.72 0.38
N SER A 94 -12.03 -13.42 -0.62
CA SER A 94 -13.28 -14.19 -0.48
C SER A 94 -13.16 -15.57 -1.12
N PRO A 95 -13.72 -16.62 -0.49
CA PRO A 95 -14.10 -17.80 -1.25
C PRO A 95 -15.23 -17.46 -2.21
N VAL A 96 -15.31 -18.21 -3.31
CA VAL A 96 -16.45 -18.12 -4.24
C VAL A 96 -17.59 -18.95 -3.71
N TYR A 97 -18.70 -18.31 -3.40
CA TYR A 97 -19.95 -18.97 -3.09
C TYR A 97 -21.00 -18.57 -4.12
N TRP A 98 -21.46 -19.55 -4.90
CA TRP A 98 -22.44 -19.34 -5.97
C TRP A 98 -22.04 -18.20 -6.93
N SER A 99 -20.81 -18.30 -7.43
CA SER A 99 -20.19 -17.35 -8.38
C SER A 99 -20.06 -15.92 -7.87
N ASN A 100 -20.05 -15.70 -6.56
CA ASN A 100 -19.89 -14.36 -5.95
C ASN A 100 -19.12 -14.43 -4.63
N MET A 101 -18.86 -13.25 -4.03
CA MET A 101 -18.27 -13.16 -2.70
C MET A 101 -19.17 -13.84 -1.65
N SER A 102 -18.55 -14.31 -0.58
CA SER A 102 -19.30 -14.87 0.56
C SER A 102 -20.20 -13.83 1.24
N GLY A 103 -21.24 -14.31 1.91
CA GLY A 103 -22.15 -13.44 2.67
C GLY A 103 -21.45 -12.61 3.73
N GLU A 104 -20.42 -13.16 4.37
CA GLU A 104 -19.60 -12.46 5.37
C GLU A 104 -18.81 -11.28 4.77
N VAL A 105 -18.24 -11.45 3.57
CA VAL A 105 -17.55 -10.38 2.86
C VAL A 105 -18.56 -9.31 2.39
N LYS A 106 -19.75 -9.73 1.93
CA LYS A 106 -20.80 -8.76 1.57
C LYS A 106 -21.29 -7.99 2.79
N THR A 107 -21.52 -8.66 3.91
CA THR A 107 -21.90 -8.04 5.18
C THR A 107 -20.83 -7.07 5.69
N PHE A 108 -19.55 -7.41 5.52
CA PHE A 108 -18.45 -6.51 5.84
C PHE A 108 -18.56 -5.19 5.08
N PHE A 109 -18.83 -5.21 3.77
CA PHE A 109 -19.03 -3.98 2.99
C PHE A 109 -20.33 -3.25 3.36
N ASP A 110 -21.41 -3.95 3.66
CA ASP A 110 -22.66 -3.32 4.12
C ASP A 110 -22.44 -2.58 5.44
N ASN A 111 -21.61 -3.12 6.34
CA ASN A 111 -21.23 -2.48 7.59
C ASN A 111 -20.44 -1.18 7.38
N TRP A 112 -19.82 -0.94 6.23
CA TRP A 112 -19.18 0.33 5.94
C TRP A 112 -20.17 1.48 5.98
N GLN A 113 -21.38 1.25 5.50
CA GLN A 113 -22.45 2.23 5.54
C GLN A 113 -23.15 2.27 6.91
N PHE A 114 -23.51 1.12 7.47
CA PHE A 114 -24.44 1.05 8.59
C PHE A 114 -23.76 1.02 9.96
N LYS A 115 -22.50 0.61 10.06
CA LYS A 115 -21.84 0.36 11.34
C LYS A 115 -20.51 1.10 11.51
N PHE A 116 -19.69 1.16 10.45
CA PHE A 116 -18.32 1.68 10.56
C PHE A 116 -18.19 3.18 10.26
N GLY A 117 -19.24 3.80 9.68
CA GLY A 117 -19.21 5.23 9.37
C GLY A 117 -18.24 5.61 8.25
N VAL A 118 -18.10 4.74 7.24
CA VAL A 118 -17.37 5.07 6.00
C VAL A 118 -18.17 6.06 5.18
N PHE A 119 -19.49 5.85 5.07
CA PHE A 119 -20.44 6.76 4.43
C PHE A 119 -21.11 7.64 5.51
N PRO A 120 -21.46 8.93 5.23
CA PRO A 120 -21.44 9.60 3.92
C PRO A 120 -20.09 10.26 3.54
N ASP A 121 -19.10 10.28 4.41
CA ASP A 121 -17.87 11.06 4.23
C ASP A 121 -16.84 10.37 3.33
N PHE A 122 -17.13 9.17 2.82
CA PHE A 122 -16.21 8.37 2.00
C PHE A 122 -14.81 8.23 2.63
N ARG A 123 -14.75 7.87 3.91
CA ARG A 123 -13.50 7.82 4.69
C ARG A 123 -12.45 6.82 4.15
N MET A 124 -12.81 5.99 3.16
CA MET A 124 -11.88 5.14 2.43
C MET A 124 -11.37 5.76 1.12
N LYS A 125 -11.81 6.97 0.78
CA LYS A 125 -11.38 7.72 -0.42
C LYS A 125 -9.86 7.80 -0.50
N ASN A 126 -9.33 7.59 -1.72
CA ASN A 126 -7.91 7.63 -2.05
C ASN A 126 -7.03 6.57 -1.37
N LYS A 127 -7.57 5.65 -0.56
CA LYS A 127 -6.84 4.48 -0.08
C LYS A 127 -6.74 3.44 -1.21
N ILE A 128 -5.68 2.64 -1.17
CA ILE A 128 -5.48 1.55 -2.15
C ILE A 128 -6.42 0.40 -1.83
N GLY A 129 -7.08 -0.14 -2.86
CA GLY A 129 -7.93 -1.32 -2.80
C GLY A 129 -7.46 -2.42 -3.74
N ALA A 130 -7.53 -3.68 -3.29
CA ALA A 130 -7.26 -4.87 -4.09
C ALA A 130 -8.09 -6.06 -3.64
N ALA A 131 -8.24 -7.06 -4.51
CA ALA A 131 -9.03 -8.25 -4.23
C ALA A 131 -8.27 -9.53 -4.57
N PHE A 132 -8.63 -10.63 -3.88
CA PHE A 132 -8.25 -11.99 -4.28
C PHE A 132 -9.40 -12.97 -4.00
N ALA A 133 -9.41 -14.10 -4.70
CA ALA A 133 -10.47 -15.08 -4.56
C ALA A 133 -9.97 -16.51 -4.63
N THR A 134 -10.66 -17.43 -3.94
CA THR A 134 -10.46 -18.89 -4.07
C THR A 134 -11.76 -19.55 -4.52
N GLY A 135 -11.67 -20.50 -5.44
CA GLY A 135 -12.84 -21.24 -5.93
C GLY A 135 -12.52 -22.70 -6.17
N GLY A 136 -13.52 -23.57 -6.04
CA GLY A 136 -13.35 -25.00 -6.22
C GLY A 136 -12.99 -25.41 -7.66
N GLN A 137 -13.44 -24.67 -8.65
CA GLN A 137 -13.25 -24.98 -10.07
C GLN A 137 -12.64 -23.83 -10.84
N ILE A 138 -12.08 -24.13 -12.04
CA ILE A 138 -11.48 -23.12 -12.93
C ILE A 138 -12.52 -22.03 -13.24
N SER A 139 -13.72 -22.40 -13.67
CA SER A 139 -14.80 -21.47 -14.05
C SER A 139 -15.84 -21.26 -12.95
N SER A 140 -15.41 -21.14 -11.70
CA SER A 140 -16.31 -21.00 -10.55
C SER A 140 -16.84 -19.58 -10.30
N GLY A 141 -16.37 -18.57 -11.03
CA GLY A 141 -16.74 -17.16 -10.84
C GLY A 141 -15.75 -16.37 -9.96
N LYS A 142 -14.48 -16.78 -9.91
CA LYS A 142 -13.43 -16.05 -9.16
C LYS A 142 -13.28 -14.61 -9.64
N GLU A 143 -13.33 -14.40 -10.96
CA GLU A 143 -13.27 -13.07 -11.58
C GLU A 143 -14.46 -12.20 -11.18
N VAL A 144 -15.68 -12.77 -11.20
CA VAL A 144 -16.91 -12.08 -10.76
C VAL A 144 -16.83 -11.71 -9.29
N THR A 145 -16.33 -12.63 -8.46
CA THR A 145 -16.13 -12.38 -7.03
C THR A 145 -15.18 -11.21 -6.80
N MET A 146 -14.02 -11.19 -7.47
CA MET A 146 -13.07 -10.08 -7.37
C MET A 146 -13.69 -8.77 -7.89
N LEU A 147 -14.37 -8.80 -9.04
CA LEU A 147 -15.03 -7.61 -9.60
C LEU A 147 -16.07 -7.02 -8.65
N THR A 148 -16.88 -7.83 -7.97
CA THR A 148 -17.88 -7.33 -7.02
C THR A 148 -17.23 -6.73 -5.76
N ILE A 149 -16.11 -7.28 -5.29
CA ILE A 149 -15.29 -6.69 -4.22
C ILE A 149 -14.72 -5.34 -4.67
N LEU A 150 -14.10 -5.28 -5.85
CA LEU A 150 -13.53 -4.07 -6.40
C LEU A 150 -14.59 -2.99 -6.68
N ALA A 151 -15.79 -3.38 -7.12
CA ALA A 151 -16.91 -2.46 -7.32
C ALA A 151 -17.34 -1.78 -6.00
N ALA A 152 -17.39 -2.53 -4.89
CA ALA A 152 -17.69 -1.96 -3.58
C ALA A 152 -16.60 -0.94 -3.15
N MET A 153 -15.34 -1.22 -3.43
CA MET A 153 -14.23 -0.30 -3.15
C MET A 153 -14.27 0.96 -4.04
N LEU A 154 -14.53 0.79 -5.35
CA LEU A 154 -14.69 1.92 -6.29
C LEU A 154 -15.85 2.83 -5.90
N GLY A 155 -16.99 2.25 -5.48
CA GLY A 155 -18.13 3.01 -4.95
C GLY A 155 -17.77 3.85 -3.72
N ASN A 156 -16.72 3.48 -2.99
CA ASN A 156 -16.15 4.23 -1.86
C ASN A 156 -14.92 5.09 -2.24
N GLN A 157 -14.75 5.38 -3.54
CA GLN A 157 -13.70 6.26 -4.08
C GLN A 157 -12.27 5.78 -3.79
N MET A 158 -12.07 4.47 -3.63
CA MET A 158 -10.73 3.87 -3.47
C MET A 158 -10.01 3.79 -4.83
N ILE A 159 -8.69 3.75 -4.78
CA ILE A 159 -7.82 3.55 -5.95
C ILE A 159 -7.52 2.06 -6.06
N ILE A 160 -7.95 1.44 -7.15
CA ILE A 160 -7.80 -0.01 -7.35
C ILE A 160 -6.46 -0.35 -8.00
N VAL A 161 -5.79 -1.36 -7.45
CA VAL A 161 -4.60 -1.98 -8.04
C VAL A 161 -4.78 -3.49 -8.14
N SER A 162 -4.11 -4.10 -9.11
CA SER A 162 -4.11 -5.55 -9.31
C SER A 162 -2.69 -6.07 -9.57
N ALA A 163 -2.48 -7.34 -9.27
CA ALA A 163 -1.34 -8.15 -9.69
C ALA A 163 -1.70 -9.64 -9.52
N GLY A 164 -0.95 -10.53 -10.14
CA GLY A 164 -1.25 -11.95 -10.16
C GLY A 164 -2.39 -12.36 -11.12
N GLY A 165 -3.11 -11.38 -11.66
CA GLY A 165 -4.19 -11.53 -12.61
C GLY A 165 -4.84 -10.17 -12.91
N ALA A 166 -5.76 -10.12 -13.88
CA ALA A 166 -6.39 -8.88 -14.32
C ALA A 166 -7.16 -8.15 -13.20
N PHE A 167 -7.82 -8.89 -12.31
CA PHE A 167 -8.63 -8.35 -11.22
C PHE A 167 -8.04 -8.60 -9.84
N GLY A 168 -6.88 -9.28 -9.77
CA GLY A 168 -6.23 -9.69 -8.53
C GLY A 168 -5.77 -11.14 -8.60
N ALA A 169 -5.25 -11.68 -7.49
CA ALA A 169 -4.79 -13.05 -7.40
C ALA A 169 -5.97 -14.03 -7.19
N SER A 170 -5.91 -15.20 -7.80
CA SER A 170 -6.93 -16.22 -7.58
C SER A 170 -6.33 -17.61 -7.52
N ALA A 171 -7.01 -18.52 -6.79
CA ALA A 171 -6.61 -19.91 -6.71
C ALA A 171 -7.78 -20.87 -6.94
N THR A 172 -7.47 -22.04 -7.54
CA THR A 172 -8.38 -23.15 -7.74
C THR A 172 -8.07 -24.24 -6.73
N THR A 173 -9.06 -24.65 -5.93
CA THR A 173 -8.84 -25.47 -4.72
C THR A 173 -9.35 -26.91 -4.83
N GLU A 174 -9.93 -27.29 -5.95
CA GLU A 174 -10.46 -28.65 -6.23
C GLU A 174 -10.01 -29.12 -7.62
N GLY A 175 -10.25 -30.39 -7.91
CA GLY A 175 -9.88 -31.03 -9.16
C GLY A 175 -8.55 -31.79 -9.04
N GLU A 176 -7.79 -31.86 -10.13
CA GLU A 176 -6.46 -32.53 -10.17
C GLU A 176 -5.42 -31.79 -9.31
N SER A 177 -5.61 -30.50 -9.08
CA SER A 177 -4.82 -29.67 -8.16
C SER A 177 -5.41 -29.78 -6.74
N HIS A 178 -4.81 -30.60 -5.90
CA HIS A 178 -5.21 -30.72 -4.51
C HIS A 178 -4.68 -29.54 -3.67
N GLY A 179 -5.38 -28.41 -3.73
CA GLY A 179 -5.07 -27.19 -2.97
C GLY A 179 -4.34 -26.12 -3.80
N ILE A 180 -3.95 -25.05 -3.14
CA ILE A 180 -3.32 -23.88 -3.77
C ILE A 180 -1.90 -24.22 -4.19
N ASP A 181 -1.57 -24.00 -5.45
CA ASP A 181 -0.25 -24.29 -6.00
C ASP A 181 0.76 -23.15 -5.73
N LYS A 182 2.03 -23.43 -6.09
CA LYS A 182 3.12 -22.46 -5.88
C LYS A 182 2.96 -21.18 -6.71
N LYS A 183 2.39 -21.31 -7.92
CA LYS A 183 2.18 -20.16 -8.81
C LYS A 183 1.09 -19.27 -8.26
N GLU A 184 -0.01 -19.83 -7.82
CA GLU A 184 -1.13 -19.11 -7.22
C GLU A 184 -0.71 -18.36 -5.94
N LEU A 185 0.15 -18.98 -5.10
CA LEU A 185 0.75 -18.30 -3.95
C LEU A 185 1.71 -17.18 -4.36
N ALA A 186 2.53 -17.38 -5.41
CA ALA A 186 3.40 -16.34 -5.93
C ALA A 186 2.60 -15.15 -6.51
N ASP A 187 1.47 -15.42 -7.17
CA ASP A 187 0.55 -14.39 -7.66
C ASP A 187 -0.06 -13.59 -6.49
N ALA A 188 -0.42 -14.26 -5.39
CA ALA A 188 -0.88 -13.59 -4.18
C ALA A 188 0.20 -12.73 -3.51
N GLN A 189 1.44 -13.22 -3.45
CA GLN A 189 2.59 -12.44 -2.96
C GLN A 189 2.84 -11.22 -3.86
N ALA A 190 2.75 -11.37 -5.19
CA ALA A 190 2.89 -10.25 -6.13
C ALA A 190 1.81 -9.18 -5.89
N LEU A 191 0.57 -9.59 -5.61
CA LEU A 191 -0.52 -8.68 -5.26
C LEU A 191 -0.20 -7.88 -3.99
N GLY A 192 0.19 -8.55 -2.92
CA GLY A 192 0.55 -7.91 -1.66
C GLY A 192 1.69 -6.90 -1.81
N ARG A 193 2.75 -7.29 -2.53
CA ARG A 193 3.88 -6.40 -2.84
C ARG A 193 3.42 -5.17 -3.61
N ARG A 194 2.65 -5.36 -4.68
CA ARG A 194 2.15 -4.25 -5.52
C ARG A 194 1.30 -3.27 -4.72
N VAL A 195 0.43 -3.76 -3.84
CA VAL A 195 -0.40 -2.92 -2.96
C VAL A 195 0.46 -2.05 -2.06
N ALA A 196 1.47 -2.64 -1.39
CA ALA A 196 2.36 -1.91 -0.49
C ALA A 196 3.21 -0.86 -1.23
N GLU A 197 3.74 -1.20 -2.41
CA GLU A 197 4.51 -0.27 -3.26
C GLU A 197 3.69 0.96 -3.67
N VAL A 198 2.46 0.74 -4.16
CA VAL A 198 1.60 1.85 -4.63
C VAL A 198 1.11 2.69 -3.46
N ALA A 199 0.74 2.08 -2.34
CA ALA A 199 0.40 2.81 -1.12
C ALA A 199 1.58 3.68 -0.65
N GLY A 200 2.80 3.15 -0.70
CA GLY A 200 4.01 3.89 -0.37
C GLY A 200 4.30 5.06 -1.33
N MET A 201 4.00 4.91 -2.63
CA MET A 201 4.12 6.00 -3.60
C MET A 201 3.16 7.15 -3.29
N LEU A 202 1.90 6.83 -2.93
CA LEU A 202 0.92 7.84 -2.58
C LEU A 202 1.26 8.56 -1.27
N LYS A 203 1.73 7.81 -0.27
CA LYS A 203 2.06 8.36 1.06
C LYS A 203 3.26 9.32 1.04
N ARG A 204 4.21 9.13 0.10
CA ARG A 204 5.38 10.00 -0.08
C ARG A 204 5.11 11.27 -0.88
N ARG A 205 3.91 11.47 -1.43
CA ARG A 205 3.59 12.73 -2.12
C ARG A 205 3.56 13.85 -1.09
N PRO A 206 4.25 15.00 -1.36
CA PRO A 206 4.08 16.19 -0.53
C PRO A 206 2.59 16.57 -0.51
N SER A 207 2.06 16.92 0.65
CA SER A 207 0.76 17.59 0.74
C SER A 207 0.88 18.94 0.06
N GLU A 208 0.15 19.15 -1.03
CA GLU A 208 0.01 20.47 -1.66
C GLU A 208 -0.69 21.46 -0.71
#